data_6e775252648fdcfe3257d3a388ad9bac
#
_entry.id   6e775252648fdcfe3257d3a388ad9bac
#
_cell.length_a   1.000
_cell.length_b   1.000
_cell.length_c   1.000
_cell.angle_alpha   90.00
_cell.angle_beta   90.00
_cell.angle_gamma   90.00
#
_symmetry.space_group_name_H-M   'P 1'
#
loop_
_entity.id
_entity.type
_entity.pdbx_description
1 polymer ?
#
loop_
_entity_poly.entity_id
_entity_poly.type
_entity_poly.pdbx_seq_one_letter_code
_entity_poly.pdbx_strand_id
1 'polypeptide(L)'
;MRKLFFLVLFFISCKKDSKFQDEQSGIVNVSISATDTFSKTADNVTIPINIVLSASAPKIFTVSLGVNNDTINELISNNQLEGALLLDPGYYQLPKTAEIRFGLDTFAVPLTVSMQAIEKYYGNKLALAVTLSNPGKSNTLANKTAIIIINTTDIIRQEDIHYISFTEAGKVLGQPSGTDHTLGTTEVILPVSVSLGGLAGGTFAINVNAAPDTAQSLIDDGTLAGSVLLKAGDDYTLPPTITFPANVNVAKFNVVVKTESLKKYELNKPVLAITLSDPTKHLLDSVKRTIVMALDPSKLIETDITNTNIAYTTQYENTGNGNENSPKLIDNNPNTKFLLGGFTSAWFQLEFATPQFTGAYIITSANDAPNRDPKNWTLEGSNNGVDWTTLDTRTNQTFGSRFLPVKYTFSNQEAYKFYRYYVTAIGSGDAWQQAEWRLLKRP
;
A
#
# COMPACT_ATOMS: atom_id res chain seq x y z
N MET A 1 64.67 -29.46 -22.78
CA MET A 1 65.35 -28.29 -22.23
C MET A 1 64.51 -27.78 -21.05
N ARG A 2 64.86 -28.22 -19.83
CA ARG A 2 64.24 -27.82 -18.56
C ARG A 2 64.93 -26.54 -18.13
N LYS A 3 64.19 -25.41 -18.07
CA LYS A 3 64.66 -24.18 -17.41
C LYS A 3 64.35 -24.23 -15.93
N LEU A 4 65.43 -24.31 -15.16
CA LEU A 4 65.46 -24.25 -13.70
C LEU A 4 65.30 -22.76 -13.31
N PHE A 5 64.21 -22.41 -12.61
CA PHE A 5 63.98 -21.11 -12.03
C PHE A 5 64.57 -21.09 -10.62
N PHE A 6 65.63 -20.34 -10.41
CA PHE A 6 66.21 -20.09 -9.09
C PHE A 6 65.40 -19.02 -8.40
N LEU A 7 64.68 -19.41 -7.32
CA LEU A 7 63.97 -18.52 -6.42
C LEU A 7 64.98 -17.98 -5.39
N VAL A 8 65.42 -16.73 -5.54
CA VAL A 8 66.24 -16.04 -4.54
C VAL A 8 65.33 -15.48 -3.48
N LEU A 9 65.28 -16.14 -2.30
CA LEU A 9 64.65 -15.65 -1.10
C LEU A 9 65.52 -14.53 -0.48
N PHE A 10 65.11 -13.28 -0.66
CA PHE A 10 65.66 -12.15 0.12
C PHE A 10 65.06 -12.22 1.55
N PHE A 11 65.85 -12.67 2.50
CA PHE A 11 65.57 -12.44 3.91
C PHE A 11 65.80 -10.94 4.23
N ILE A 12 64.71 -10.16 4.21
CA ILE A 12 64.74 -8.81 4.78
C ILE A 12 64.72 -9.05 6.31
N SER A 13 65.87 -8.97 6.92
CA SER A 13 66.02 -8.84 8.37
C SER A 13 65.42 -7.49 8.75
N CYS A 14 64.13 -7.48 9.18
CA CYS A 14 63.58 -6.39 9.94
C CYS A 14 64.37 -6.29 11.25
N LYS A 15 65.39 -5.43 11.27
CA LYS A 15 65.85 -4.93 12.58
C LYS A 15 64.68 -4.27 13.25
N LYS A 16 64.19 -4.91 14.29
CA LYS A 16 63.31 -4.29 15.27
C LYS A 16 64.12 -3.15 15.91
N ASP A 17 64.07 -1.96 15.32
CA ASP A 17 64.44 -0.77 16.06
C ASP A 17 63.42 -0.59 17.18
N SER A 18 63.70 -1.25 18.29
CA SER A 18 63.11 -0.91 19.60
C SER A 18 63.72 0.42 20.06
N LYS A 19 63.42 1.51 19.30
CA LYS A 19 63.34 2.79 19.95
C LYS A 19 62.08 2.72 20.78
N PHE A 20 62.20 2.33 22.02
CA PHE A 20 61.32 2.80 23.07
C PHE A 20 61.39 4.31 22.95
N GLN A 21 60.43 4.92 22.27
CA GLN A 21 60.19 6.33 22.42
C GLN A 21 59.86 6.48 23.89
N ASP A 22 60.71 7.16 24.61
CA ASP A 22 60.46 7.65 25.95
C ASP A 22 59.02 8.11 26.00
N GLU A 23 58.19 7.56 26.86
CA GLU A 23 56.84 8.06 27.14
C GLU A 23 57.10 9.54 27.57
N GLN A 24 56.85 10.47 26.64
CA GLN A 24 56.85 11.85 27.00
C GLN A 24 55.78 11.99 28.08
N SER A 25 56.25 12.34 29.27
CA SER A 25 55.38 12.57 30.45
C SER A 25 54.66 13.92 30.29
N GLY A 26 54.01 14.10 29.13
CA GLY A 26 53.26 15.29 28.80
C GLY A 26 51.84 15.18 29.31
N ILE A 27 51.44 16.16 30.10
CA ILE A 27 50.03 16.41 30.43
C ILE A 27 49.44 17.16 29.22
N VAL A 28 48.30 16.65 28.69
CA VAL A 28 47.57 17.39 27.65
C VAL A 28 46.24 17.90 28.22
N ASN A 29 45.88 19.11 27.80
CA ASN A 29 44.54 19.64 28.02
C ASN A 29 43.62 19.09 26.93
N VAL A 30 42.48 18.48 27.34
CA VAL A 30 41.49 17.91 26.44
C VAL A 30 40.29 18.85 26.38
N SER A 31 39.90 19.21 25.19
CA SER A 31 38.75 20.07 24.90
C SER A 31 37.79 19.37 23.94
N ILE A 32 36.53 19.79 23.95
CA ILE A 32 35.51 19.34 22.98
C ILE A 32 34.97 20.55 22.22
N SER A 33 34.75 20.40 20.94
CA SER A 33 34.14 21.45 20.10
C SER A 33 33.11 20.83 19.12
N ALA A 34 32.06 21.59 18.86
CA ALA A 34 31.11 21.29 17.79
C ALA A 34 31.74 21.65 16.42
N THR A 35 31.21 21.05 15.36
CA THR A 35 31.50 21.40 13.97
C THR A 35 30.20 21.73 13.24
N ASP A 36 30.33 22.57 12.21
CA ASP A 36 29.18 22.89 11.33
C ASP A 36 29.06 21.92 10.14
N THR A 37 29.96 20.93 10.07
CA THR A 37 29.96 19.95 8.99
C THR A 37 29.11 18.73 9.37
N PHE A 38 28.44 18.18 8.39
CA PHE A 38 27.68 16.92 8.54
C PHE A 38 27.73 16.09 7.27
N SER A 39 27.46 14.81 7.41
CA SER A 39 27.10 13.91 6.30
C SER A 39 25.72 13.34 6.53
N LYS A 40 24.99 13.01 5.45
CA LYS A 40 23.63 12.44 5.56
C LYS A 40 23.45 11.21 4.70
N THR A 41 22.58 10.31 5.17
CA THR A 41 22.01 9.20 4.44
C THR A 41 20.47 9.34 4.45
N ALA A 42 19.74 8.42 3.87
CA ALA A 42 18.27 8.42 3.93
C ALA A 42 17.73 8.32 5.38
N ASP A 43 18.45 7.64 6.27
CA ASP A 43 17.96 7.37 7.64
C ASP A 43 18.61 8.27 8.72
N ASN A 44 19.81 8.81 8.48
CA ASN A 44 20.61 9.46 9.51
C ASN A 44 21.42 10.67 9.02
N VAL A 45 21.67 11.57 9.95
CA VAL A 45 22.65 12.65 9.84
C VAL A 45 23.79 12.38 10.81
N THR A 46 25.04 12.44 10.35
CA THR A 46 26.23 12.25 11.19
C THR A 46 26.98 13.56 11.29
N ILE A 47 27.15 14.05 12.51
CA ILE A 47 27.84 15.28 12.86
C ILE A 47 29.12 14.90 13.62
N PRO A 48 30.32 15.24 13.12
CA PRO A 48 31.55 14.99 13.85
C PRO A 48 31.68 15.99 15.02
N ILE A 49 31.99 15.45 16.19
CA ILE A 49 32.33 16.24 17.39
C ILE A 49 33.82 16.10 17.60
N ASN A 50 34.56 17.18 17.61
CA ASN A 50 36.00 17.13 17.73
C ASN A 50 36.47 17.15 19.18
N ILE A 51 37.28 16.17 19.54
CA ILE A 51 38.09 16.17 20.76
C ILE A 51 39.46 16.73 20.35
N VAL A 52 39.86 17.85 20.93
CA VAL A 52 41.06 18.59 20.59
C VAL A 52 42.03 18.61 21.79
N LEU A 53 43.28 18.31 21.55
CA LEU A 53 44.33 18.29 22.56
C LEU A 53 45.25 19.52 22.41
N SER A 54 45.78 19.98 23.52
CA SER A 54 46.77 21.12 23.52
C SER A 54 48.11 20.73 22.87
N ALA A 55 48.40 19.45 22.72
CA ALA A 55 49.57 18.88 22.03
C ALA A 55 49.23 17.45 21.61
N SER A 56 50.05 16.83 20.76
CA SER A 56 49.86 15.43 20.34
C SER A 56 49.83 14.50 21.55
N ALA A 57 48.91 13.52 21.54
CA ALA A 57 48.72 12.55 22.64
C ALA A 57 50.03 11.81 22.94
N PRO A 58 50.59 11.92 24.14
CA PRO A 58 51.87 11.29 24.49
C PRO A 58 51.74 9.77 24.67
N LYS A 59 50.54 9.27 24.83
CA LYS A 59 50.19 7.85 24.95
C LYS A 59 48.70 7.63 24.62
N ILE A 60 48.28 6.37 24.45
CA ILE A 60 46.87 6.02 24.29
C ILE A 60 46.13 6.30 25.58
N PHE A 61 44.99 6.95 25.53
CA PHE A 61 44.08 7.13 26.66
C PHE A 61 42.62 7.22 26.17
N THR A 62 41.69 7.00 27.11
CA THR A 62 40.25 7.05 26.82
C THR A 62 39.64 8.23 27.54
N VAL A 63 38.69 8.91 26.85
CA VAL A 63 37.82 9.91 27.47
C VAL A 63 36.39 9.38 27.46
N SER A 64 35.58 9.79 28.42
CA SER A 64 34.17 9.48 28.50
C SER A 64 33.35 10.63 27.94
N LEU A 65 32.31 10.30 27.15
CA LEU A 65 31.34 11.25 26.63
C LEU A 65 29.98 11.04 27.30
N GLY A 66 29.32 12.13 27.59
CA GLY A 66 27.98 12.17 28.15
C GLY A 66 27.15 13.27 27.55
N VAL A 67 25.87 13.28 27.86
CA VAL A 67 24.93 14.36 27.45
C VAL A 67 24.45 15.07 28.70
N ASN A 68 24.37 16.40 28.63
CA ASN A 68 23.82 17.23 29.69
C ASN A 68 22.62 18.05 29.19
N ASN A 69 21.44 17.49 29.41
CA ASN A 69 20.19 18.13 28.99
C ASN A 69 19.89 19.42 29.78
N ASP A 70 20.33 19.49 31.06
CA ASP A 70 20.07 20.66 31.91
C ASP A 70 20.77 21.90 31.34
N THR A 71 21.97 21.75 30.80
CA THR A 71 22.68 22.84 30.12
C THR A 71 21.87 23.42 28.96
N ILE A 72 21.24 22.58 28.14
CA ILE A 72 20.39 23.06 27.03
C ILE A 72 19.13 23.72 27.55
N ASN A 73 18.44 23.11 28.53
CA ASN A 73 17.24 23.68 29.13
C ASN A 73 17.51 25.06 29.75
N GLU A 74 18.65 25.22 30.42
CA GLU A 74 19.07 26.50 30.99
C GLU A 74 19.35 27.56 29.89
N LEU A 75 20.05 27.19 28.81
CA LEU A 75 20.31 28.08 27.68
C LEU A 75 19.05 28.52 26.96
N ILE A 76 18.08 27.62 26.81
CA ILE A 76 16.76 27.92 26.23
C ILE A 76 15.97 28.89 27.17
N SER A 77 15.91 28.58 28.46
CA SER A 77 15.17 29.40 29.44
C SER A 77 15.75 30.82 29.61
N ASN A 78 17.04 30.98 29.41
CA ASN A 78 17.75 32.25 29.45
C ASN A 78 17.77 32.99 28.10
N ASN A 79 17.01 32.54 27.08
CA ASN A 79 16.97 33.09 25.72
C ASN A 79 18.34 33.12 24.99
N GLN A 80 19.30 32.29 25.41
CA GLN A 80 20.60 32.14 24.75
C GLN A 80 20.54 31.20 23.55
N LEU A 81 19.53 30.33 23.48
CA LEU A 81 19.21 29.43 22.37
C LEU A 81 17.76 29.64 21.93
N GLU A 82 17.46 30.86 21.45
CA GLU A 82 16.11 31.20 21.01
C GLU A 82 15.64 30.30 19.84
N GLY A 83 14.43 29.73 19.99
CA GLY A 83 13.80 28.84 18.99
C GLY A 83 14.45 27.46 18.89
N ALA A 84 15.36 27.10 19.80
CA ALA A 84 15.90 25.76 19.86
C ALA A 84 15.02 24.81 20.70
N LEU A 85 15.01 23.53 20.29
CA LEU A 85 14.38 22.45 21.01
C LEU A 85 15.46 21.46 21.48
N LEU A 86 15.30 20.92 22.67
CA LEU A 86 16.17 19.84 23.16
C LEU A 86 16.01 18.62 22.24
N LEU A 87 17.14 18.09 21.75
CA LEU A 87 17.13 16.84 20.98
C LEU A 87 16.82 15.64 21.92
N ASP A 88 15.72 14.96 21.66
CA ASP A 88 15.26 13.82 22.46
C ASP A 88 16.22 12.63 22.34
N PRO A 89 16.55 11.95 23.46
CA PRO A 89 17.44 10.78 23.51
C PRO A 89 17.07 9.65 22.56
N GLY A 90 15.79 9.48 22.20
CA GLY A 90 15.33 8.47 21.24
C GLY A 90 15.80 8.72 19.79
N TYR A 91 16.30 9.91 19.47
CA TYR A 91 16.63 10.29 18.11
C TYR A 91 18.14 10.43 17.83
N TYR A 92 19.01 10.13 18.77
CA TYR A 92 20.44 10.18 18.53
C TYR A 92 21.23 9.04 19.14
N GLN A 93 22.42 8.82 18.62
CA GLN A 93 23.42 7.90 19.14
C GLN A 93 24.73 8.63 19.31
N LEU A 94 25.31 8.54 20.50
CA LEU A 94 26.62 9.09 20.84
C LEU A 94 27.46 7.98 21.50
N PRO A 95 28.69 7.71 21.03
CA PRO A 95 29.60 6.78 21.73
C PRO A 95 29.83 7.24 23.16
N LYS A 96 29.79 6.32 24.13
CA LYS A 96 30.02 6.63 25.55
C LYS A 96 31.49 6.93 25.86
N THR A 97 32.39 6.46 25.03
CA THR A 97 33.85 6.62 25.20
C THR A 97 34.53 6.83 23.84
N ALA A 98 35.64 7.54 23.85
CA ALA A 98 36.52 7.66 22.71
C ALA A 98 37.96 7.32 23.10
N GLU A 99 38.62 6.48 22.32
CA GLU A 99 40.03 6.13 22.47
C GLU A 99 40.88 7.07 21.64
N ILE A 100 41.72 7.90 22.32
CA ILE A 100 42.63 8.81 21.68
C ILE A 100 43.98 8.09 21.51
N ARG A 101 44.41 7.92 20.27
CA ARG A 101 45.62 7.19 19.93
C ARG A 101 46.83 8.08 20.06
N PHE A 102 47.99 7.47 20.32
CA PHE A 102 49.29 8.13 20.37
C PHE A 102 49.53 9.00 19.10
N GLY A 103 50.05 10.18 19.31
CA GLY A 103 50.42 11.10 18.24
C GLY A 103 49.29 11.94 17.65
N LEU A 104 48.01 11.70 18.03
CA LEU A 104 46.88 12.53 17.60
C LEU A 104 46.78 13.78 18.46
N ASP A 105 46.42 14.88 17.82
CA ASP A 105 46.07 16.15 18.45
C ASP A 105 44.58 16.48 18.31
N THR A 106 43.89 15.81 17.37
CA THR A 106 42.44 15.92 17.16
C THR A 106 41.86 14.58 16.84
N PHE A 107 40.67 14.30 17.38
CA PHE A 107 39.92 13.08 17.14
C PHE A 107 38.43 13.38 17.01
N ALA A 108 37.80 12.97 15.91
CA ALA A 108 36.39 13.18 15.64
C ALA A 108 35.55 11.99 16.16
N VAL A 109 34.54 12.30 16.97
CA VAL A 109 33.53 11.32 17.45
C VAL A 109 32.22 11.55 16.68
N PRO A 110 31.62 10.54 16.08
CA PRO A 110 30.36 10.70 15.37
C PRO A 110 29.19 10.84 16.34
N LEU A 111 28.43 11.92 16.23
CA LEU A 111 27.06 12.03 16.73
C LEU A 111 26.13 11.66 15.57
N THR A 112 25.41 10.58 15.70
CA THR A 112 24.42 10.16 14.68
C THR A 112 23.03 10.56 15.13
N VAL A 113 22.34 11.36 14.34
CA VAL A 113 20.97 11.84 14.58
C VAL A 113 20.03 11.21 13.55
N SER A 114 18.89 10.69 14.00
CA SER A 114 17.89 10.11 13.10
C SER A 114 17.30 11.17 12.17
N MET A 115 17.16 10.86 10.87
CA MET A 115 16.47 11.71 9.92
C MET A 115 15.02 11.99 10.35
N GLN A 116 14.39 11.06 11.06
CA GLN A 116 13.07 11.26 11.63
C GLN A 116 12.96 12.47 12.56
N ALA A 117 14.01 12.77 13.36
CA ALA A 117 14.02 14.00 14.18
C ALA A 117 14.10 15.24 13.32
N ILE A 118 14.93 15.23 12.27
CA ILE A 118 15.09 16.35 11.34
C ILE A 118 13.77 16.65 10.64
N GLU A 119 13.06 15.63 10.17
CA GLU A 119 11.75 15.76 9.52
C GLU A 119 10.67 16.23 10.50
N LYS A 120 10.58 15.58 11.67
CA LYS A 120 9.58 15.90 12.70
C LYS A 120 9.64 17.34 13.19
N TYR A 121 10.86 17.85 13.32
CA TYR A 121 11.12 19.20 13.83
C TYR A 121 11.57 20.17 12.74
N TYR A 122 11.21 19.89 11.49
CA TYR A 122 11.57 20.75 10.35
C TYR A 122 11.16 22.21 10.61
N GLY A 123 12.06 23.14 10.29
CA GLY A 123 11.89 24.56 10.58
C GLY A 123 12.39 25.02 11.96
N ASN A 124 12.78 24.08 12.84
CA ASN A 124 13.32 24.37 14.16
C ASN A 124 14.83 24.08 14.23
N LYS A 125 15.44 24.58 15.30
CA LYS A 125 16.81 24.23 15.70
C LYS A 125 16.73 23.13 16.76
N LEU A 126 17.48 22.04 16.59
CA LEU A 126 17.65 21.01 17.62
C LEU A 126 18.97 21.24 18.34
N ALA A 127 18.99 21.14 19.66
CA ALA A 127 20.17 21.41 20.46
C ALA A 127 20.52 20.22 21.37
N LEU A 128 21.82 19.95 21.53
CA LEU A 128 22.36 18.92 22.39
C LEU A 128 23.66 19.43 23.02
N ALA A 129 23.85 19.26 24.34
CA ALA A 129 25.12 19.52 25.03
C ALA A 129 25.86 18.19 25.24
N VAL A 130 27.02 18.05 24.63
CA VAL A 130 27.93 16.90 24.83
C VAL A 130 29.04 17.30 25.79
N THR A 131 29.24 16.44 26.80
CA THR A 131 30.27 16.69 27.84
C THR A 131 31.33 15.62 27.84
N LEU A 132 32.58 16.06 28.12
CA LEU A 132 33.69 15.16 28.37
C LEU A 132 33.91 14.94 29.88
N SER A 133 34.31 13.74 30.23
CA SER A 133 34.77 13.35 31.57
C SER A 133 35.90 12.30 31.48
N ASN A 134 36.57 12.05 32.60
CA ASN A 134 37.61 11.02 32.71
C ASN A 134 38.70 11.13 31.60
N PRO A 135 39.47 12.23 31.50
CA PRO A 135 40.44 12.41 30.43
C PRO A 135 41.70 11.53 30.56
N GLY A 136 41.67 10.52 31.42
CA GLY A 136 42.82 9.71 31.81
C GLY A 136 43.58 10.30 33.03
N LYS A 137 44.43 9.50 33.66
CA LYS A 137 44.99 9.82 34.99
C LYS A 137 45.90 11.05 35.05
N SER A 138 46.42 11.52 33.91
CA SER A 138 47.41 12.63 33.87
C SER A 138 46.94 13.85 33.10
N ASN A 139 45.82 13.74 32.37
CA ASN A 139 45.31 14.82 31.51
C ASN A 139 44.31 15.68 32.28
N THR A 140 44.06 16.88 31.77
CA THR A 140 43.10 17.84 32.33
C THR A 140 42.04 18.19 31.28
N LEU A 141 40.85 18.56 31.74
CA LEU A 141 39.77 19.07 30.86
C LEU A 141 39.84 20.61 30.84
N ALA A 142 40.10 21.19 29.69
CA ALA A 142 40.08 22.65 29.49
C ALA A 142 38.66 23.14 29.13
N ASN A 143 38.10 22.66 28.01
CA ASN A 143 36.70 22.86 27.66
C ASN A 143 36.00 21.51 27.65
N LYS A 144 35.12 21.34 28.60
CA LYS A 144 34.45 20.02 28.81
C LYS A 144 33.10 19.90 28.16
N THR A 145 32.51 20.96 27.57
CA THR A 145 31.15 20.94 27.03
C THR A 145 31.13 21.58 25.65
N ALA A 146 30.55 20.90 24.68
CA ALA A 146 30.22 21.42 23.37
C ALA A 146 28.72 21.50 23.20
N ILE A 147 28.21 22.61 22.73
CA ILE A 147 26.82 22.80 22.35
C ILE A 147 26.72 22.53 20.84
N ILE A 148 25.95 21.53 20.48
CA ILE A 148 25.66 21.18 19.09
C ILE A 148 24.28 21.76 18.75
N ILE A 149 24.20 22.56 17.70
CA ILE A 149 22.97 23.14 17.18
C ILE A 149 22.79 22.62 15.76
N ILE A 150 21.63 22.03 15.50
CA ILE A 150 21.27 21.44 14.22
C ILE A 150 20.09 22.23 13.63
N ASN A 151 20.35 23.04 12.62
CA ASN A 151 19.29 23.68 11.86
C ASN A 151 18.70 22.66 10.90
N THR A 152 17.46 22.24 11.14
CA THR A 152 16.83 21.18 10.33
C THR A 152 16.69 21.56 8.87
N THR A 153 16.50 22.85 8.57
CA THR A 153 16.42 23.38 7.18
C THR A 153 17.74 23.35 6.42
N ASP A 154 18.89 23.26 7.12
CA ASP A 154 20.20 23.12 6.47
C ASP A 154 20.47 21.66 6.08
N ILE A 155 19.75 20.72 6.68
CA ILE A 155 19.89 19.28 6.45
C ILE A 155 19.04 18.79 5.29
N ILE A 156 17.76 19.18 5.26
CA ILE A 156 16.79 18.78 4.22
C ILE A 156 15.94 19.97 3.80
N ARG A 157 15.40 19.91 2.58
CA ARG A 157 14.38 20.83 2.09
C ARG A 157 12.99 20.33 2.46
N GLN A 158 11.99 21.19 2.48
CA GLN A 158 10.62 20.84 2.80
C GLN A 158 10.06 19.76 1.88
N GLU A 159 10.38 19.81 0.59
CA GLU A 159 9.97 18.83 -0.40
C GLU A 159 10.61 17.45 -0.26
N ASP A 160 11.70 17.35 0.51
CA ASP A 160 12.44 16.10 0.76
C ASP A 160 11.93 15.37 2.02
N ILE A 161 10.96 15.93 2.76
CA ILE A 161 10.38 15.29 3.95
C ILE A 161 9.63 14.02 3.55
N HIS A 162 9.91 12.93 4.25
CA HIS A 162 9.29 11.63 3.99
C HIS A 162 7.91 11.54 4.65
N TYR A 163 6.87 11.97 3.94
CA TYR A 163 5.49 11.78 4.39
C TYR A 163 4.94 10.43 3.92
N ILE A 164 4.37 9.69 4.87
CA ILE A 164 3.63 8.47 4.58
C ILE A 164 2.16 8.84 4.35
N SER A 165 1.60 8.38 3.26
CA SER A 165 0.22 8.66 2.86
C SER A 165 -0.40 7.50 2.10
N PHE A 166 -1.71 7.39 2.10
CA PHE A 166 -2.37 6.57 1.09
C PHE A 166 -2.20 7.19 -0.29
N THR A 167 -1.90 6.38 -1.29
CA THR A 167 -1.68 6.85 -2.66
C THR A 167 -2.92 7.55 -3.22
N GLU A 168 -4.11 7.11 -2.83
CA GLU A 168 -5.40 7.60 -3.31
C GLU A 168 -6.18 8.39 -2.24
N ALA A 169 -5.50 8.95 -1.23
CA ALA A 169 -6.16 9.71 -0.17
C ALA A 169 -6.76 11.03 -0.66
N GLY A 170 -7.76 11.53 0.11
CA GLY A 170 -8.38 12.83 -0.10
C GLY A 170 -9.61 12.82 -1.02
N LYS A 171 -10.06 11.64 -1.45
CA LYS A 171 -11.35 11.43 -2.14
C LYS A 171 -12.09 10.31 -1.44
N VAL A 172 -13.42 10.39 -1.36
CA VAL A 172 -14.21 9.20 -1.14
C VAL A 172 -13.98 8.33 -2.37
N LEU A 173 -13.18 7.29 -2.19
CA LEU A 173 -12.91 6.35 -3.24
C LEU A 173 -14.20 5.56 -3.48
N GLY A 174 -14.67 5.56 -4.70
CA GLY A 174 -15.35 4.39 -5.22
C GLY A 174 -14.40 3.20 -5.03
N GLN A 175 -14.75 2.08 -5.50
CA GLN A 175 -13.87 0.92 -5.61
C GLN A 175 -12.43 1.31 -5.98
N PRO A 176 -11.37 0.86 -5.27
CA PRO A 176 -9.99 1.04 -5.72
C PRO A 176 -9.91 0.52 -7.14
N SER A 177 -9.35 1.31 -8.03
CA SER A 177 -9.33 1.18 -9.50
C SER A 177 -9.70 -0.22 -10.01
N GLY A 178 -10.86 -0.32 -10.57
CA GLY A 178 -11.75 -1.46 -10.89
C GLY A 178 -11.20 -2.76 -11.46
N THR A 179 -9.91 -2.98 -11.54
CA THR A 179 -9.31 -4.21 -12.09
C THR A 179 -8.46 -4.98 -11.09
N ASP A 180 -8.12 -4.40 -9.94
CA ASP A 180 -7.11 -4.96 -9.04
C ASP A 180 -7.69 -5.81 -7.88
N HIS A 181 -9.01 -5.98 -7.79
CA HIS A 181 -9.57 -6.85 -6.76
C HIS A 181 -9.55 -8.32 -7.17
N THR A 182 -9.44 -9.20 -6.19
CA THR A 182 -9.56 -10.65 -6.40
C THR A 182 -10.86 -11.13 -5.78
N LEU A 183 -11.73 -11.74 -6.61
CA LEU A 183 -12.97 -12.35 -6.15
C LEU A 183 -12.76 -13.82 -5.84
N GLY A 184 -12.91 -14.20 -4.57
CA GLY A 184 -12.99 -15.57 -4.09
C GLY A 184 -14.45 -16.00 -3.84
N THR A 185 -14.65 -17.20 -3.31
CA THR A 185 -15.99 -17.71 -2.96
C THR A 185 -16.59 -17.03 -1.73
N THR A 186 -15.78 -16.73 -0.74
CA THR A 186 -16.21 -16.17 0.56
C THR A 186 -15.68 -14.76 0.80
N GLU A 187 -14.74 -14.30 0.00
CA GLU A 187 -14.00 -13.05 0.25
C GLU A 187 -13.69 -12.31 -1.05
N VAL A 188 -13.66 -11.01 -0.96
CA VAL A 188 -13.10 -10.09 -1.96
C VAL A 188 -11.86 -9.44 -1.38
N ILE A 189 -10.74 -9.55 -2.07
CA ILE A 189 -9.46 -8.97 -1.67
C ILE A 189 -9.27 -7.67 -2.44
N LEU A 190 -9.14 -6.55 -1.70
CA LEU A 190 -8.93 -5.21 -2.24
C LEU A 190 -7.51 -4.75 -1.89
N PRO A 191 -6.58 -4.66 -2.84
CA PRO A 191 -5.25 -4.13 -2.59
C PRO A 191 -5.31 -2.62 -2.39
N VAL A 192 -4.67 -2.14 -1.32
CA VAL A 192 -4.54 -0.72 -1.00
C VAL A 192 -3.07 -0.34 -0.99
N SER A 193 -2.74 0.79 -1.60
CA SER A 193 -1.37 1.28 -1.72
C SER A 193 -1.09 2.41 -0.74
N VAL A 194 0.06 2.34 -0.09
CA VAL A 194 0.61 3.38 0.77
C VAL A 194 1.93 3.85 0.17
N SER A 195 2.12 5.14 0.06
CA SER A 195 3.31 5.76 -0.52
C SER A 195 4.14 6.46 0.55
N LEU A 196 5.45 6.45 0.33
CA LEU A 196 6.43 7.25 1.04
C LEU A 196 6.94 8.34 0.11
N GLY A 197 6.81 9.60 0.49
CA GLY A 197 7.45 10.73 -0.20
C GLY A 197 8.96 10.73 0.02
N GLY A 198 9.69 11.47 -0.79
CA GLY A 198 11.15 11.56 -0.70
C GLY A 198 11.90 10.32 -1.20
N LEU A 199 13.14 10.14 -0.76
CA LEU A 199 13.97 8.99 -1.11
C LEU A 199 13.70 7.81 -0.18
N ALA A 200 13.52 6.63 -0.74
CA ALA A 200 13.34 5.42 0.05
C ALA A 200 14.58 5.11 0.89
N GLY A 201 14.36 4.84 2.17
CA GLY A 201 15.41 4.51 3.15
C GLY A 201 15.36 3.05 3.60
N GLY A 202 15.71 2.80 4.86
CA GLY A 202 15.64 1.49 5.48
C GLY A 202 14.21 1.01 5.75
N THR A 203 14.07 -0.26 6.10
CA THR A 203 12.78 -0.87 6.45
C THR A 203 12.14 -0.19 7.66
N PHE A 204 10.82 -0.05 7.62
CA PHE A 204 10.00 0.44 8.73
C PHE A 204 8.60 -0.19 8.72
N ALA A 205 7.89 -0.07 9.82
CA ALA A 205 6.53 -0.57 9.98
C ALA A 205 5.56 0.58 10.30
N ILE A 206 4.28 0.37 9.98
CA ILE A 206 3.19 1.31 10.25
C ILE A 206 1.93 0.53 10.61
N ASN A 207 1.16 1.03 11.56
CA ASN A 207 -0.10 0.43 11.97
C ASN A 207 -1.22 0.80 11.00
N VAL A 208 -2.12 -0.16 10.76
CA VAL A 208 -3.32 -0.01 9.94
C VAL A 208 -4.53 -0.23 10.83
N ASN A 209 -5.41 0.75 10.91
CA ASN A 209 -6.56 0.71 11.79
C ASN A 209 -7.85 1.03 11.02
N ALA A 210 -8.95 0.41 11.44
CA ALA A 210 -10.28 0.86 11.03
C ALA A 210 -10.55 2.27 11.60
N ALA A 211 -11.22 3.10 10.80
CA ALA A 211 -11.62 4.47 11.18
C ALA A 211 -13.14 4.67 11.00
N PRO A 212 -13.97 3.89 11.73
CA PRO A 212 -15.43 3.89 11.52
C PRO A 212 -16.05 5.27 11.71
N ASP A 213 -15.56 6.06 12.67
CA ASP A 213 -16.08 7.40 12.95
C ASP A 213 -15.91 8.35 11.75
N THR A 214 -14.83 8.22 10.99
CA THR A 214 -14.61 8.99 9.76
C THR A 214 -15.65 8.67 8.70
N ALA A 215 -15.93 7.40 8.46
CA ALA A 215 -16.96 6.98 7.50
C ALA A 215 -18.36 7.36 7.99
N GLN A 216 -18.65 7.19 9.28
CA GLN A 216 -19.93 7.55 9.87
C GLN A 216 -20.21 9.05 9.76
N SER A 217 -19.23 9.90 10.04
CA SER A 217 -19.35 11.36 9.88
C SER A 217 -19.76 11.77 8.46
N LEU A 218 -19.22 11.10 7.43
CA LEU A 218 -19.57 11.36 6.03
C LEU A 218 -20.97 10.82 5.64
N ILE A 219 -21.47 9.83 6.35
CA ILE A 219 -22.86 9.35 6.20
C ILE A 219 -23.81 10.37 6.84
N ASP A 220 -23.48 10.83 8.05
CA ASP A 220 -24.31 11.72 8.84
C ASP A 220 -24.40 13.14 8.24
N ASP A 221 -23.33 13.65 7.62
CA ASP A 221 -23.31 14.94 6.91
C ASP A 221 -23.93 14.90 5.50
N GLY A 222 -24.35 13.71 5.03
CA GLY A 222 -24.99 13.51 3.74
C GLY A 222 -24.03 13.33 2.56
N THR A 223 -22.73 13.44 2.75
CA THR A 223 -21.72 13.19 1.71
C THR A 223 -21.83 11.77 1.15
N LEU A 224 -22.13 10.80 2.04
CA LEU A 224 -22.36 9.39 1.72
C LEU A 224 -23.79 8.95 2.06
N ALA A 225 -24.78 9.79 1.74
CA ALA A 225 -26.18 9.48 1.99
C ALA A 225 -26.60 8.13 1.40
N GLY A 226 -27.32 7.31 2.19
CA GLY A 226 -27.79 5.98 1.81
C GLY A 226 -26.71 4.89 1.85
N SER A 227 -25.51 5.21 2.30
CA SER A 227 -24.45 4.21 2.51
C SER A 227 -24.64 3.48 3.86
N VAL A 228 -24.04 2.29 3.95
CA VAL A 228 -24.03 1.44 5.15
C VAL A 228 -22.58 1.23 5.60
N LEU A 229 -22.32 1.53 6.87
CA LEU A 229 -21.00 1.34 7.47
C LEU A 229 -20.71 -0.16 7.67
N LEU A 230 -19.60 -0.63 7.10
CA LEU A 230 -19.07 -1.98 7.35
C LEU A 230 -18.31 -2.01 8.68
N LYS A 231 -18.42 -3.13 9.40
CA LYS A 231 -17.79 -3.35 10.70
C LYS A 231 -16.51 -4.16 10.54
N ALA A 232 -15.40 -3.64 11.06
CA ALA A 232 -14.14 -4.37 11.11
C ALA A 232 -14.28 -5.63 12.00
N GLY A 233 -13.71 -6.75 11.54
CA GLY A 233 -13.83 -8.07 12.16
C GLY A 233 -15.09 -8.83 11.76
N ASP A 234 -16.23 -8.16 11.60
CA ASP A 234 -17.49 -8.78 11.18
C ASP A 234 -17.60 -8.85 9.65
N ASP A 235 -17.49 -7.70 8.97
CA ASP A 235 -17.70 -7.54 7.53
C ASP A 235 -16.40 -7.57 6.73
N TYR A 236 -15.31 -7.07 7.32
CA TYR A 236 -13.98 -7.04 6.69
C TYR A 236 -12.85 -7.17 7.70
N THR A 237 -11.66 -7.53 7.21
CA THR A 237 -10.43 -7.61 8.02
C THR A 237 -9.31 -6.78 7.41
N LEU A 238 -8.41 -6.30 8.28
CA LEU A 238 -7.20 -5.55 7.96
C LEU A 238 -5.99 -6.24 8.59
N PRO A 239 -4.81 -6.18 7.97
CA PRO A 239 -3.58 -6.48 8.70
C PRO A 239 -3.36 -5.42 9.79
N PRO A 240 -2.91 -5.79 10.99
CA PRO A 240 -2.68 -4.82 12.07
C PRO A 240 -1.53 -3.87 11.74
N THR A 241 -0.56 -4.33 10.97
CA THR A 241 0.62 -3.57 10.54
C THR A 241 1.01 -3.92 9.11
N ILE A 242 1.64 -2.97 8.44
CA ILE A 242 2.33 -3.20 7.17
C ILE A 242 3.81 -2.85 7.33
N THR A 243 4.66 -3.53 6.58
CA THR A 243 6.09 -3.27 6.53
C THR A 243 6.44 -2.67 5.17
N PHE A 244 7.11 -1.51 5.19
CA PHE A 244 7.80 -0.98 4.03
C PHE A 244 9.17 -1.66 3.92
N PRO A 245 9.45 -2.36 2.82
CA PRO A 245 10.79 -2.86 2.56
C PRO A 245 11.80 -1.72 2.35
N ALA A 246 13.08 -1.99 2.56
CA ALA A 246 14.12 -1.02 2.26
C ALA A 246 14.13 -0.66 0.75
N ASN A 247 14.42 0.61 0.46
CA ASN A 247 14.51 1.15 -0.90
C ASN A 247 13.22 1.05 -1.73
N VAL A 248 12.06 1.07 -1.07
CA VAL A 248 10.73 1.01 -1.70
C VAL A 248 9.89 2.20 -1.26
N ASN A 249 9.31 2.91 -2.23
CA ASN A 249 8.44 4.07 -1.98
C ASN A 249 6.95 3.75 -1.96
N VAL A 250 6.55 2.54 -2.33
CA VAL A 250 5.14 2.11 -2.31
C VAL A 250 5.05 0.72 -1.70
N ALA A 251 4.26 0.58 -0.65
CA ALA A 251 3.89 -0.71 -0.09
C ALA A 251 2.40 -0.96 -0.33
N LYS A 252 2.01 -2.23 -0.42
CA LYS A 252 0.61 -2.63 -0.59
C LYS A 252 0.19 -3.55 0.56
N PHE A 253 -1.06 -3.46 0.94
CA PHE A 253 -1.71 -4.41 1.82
C PHE A 253 -3.11 -4.73 1.32
N ASN A 254 -3.72 -5.79 1.83
CA ASN A 254 -5.03 -6.24 1.40
C ASN A 254 -6.09 -5.90 2.45
N VAL A 255 -7.18 -5.31 2.00
CA VAL A 255 -8.45 -5.28 2.73
C VAL A 255 -9.25 -6.49 2.27
N VAL A 256 -9.63 -7.34 3.18
CA VAL A 256 -10.40 -8.56 2.87
C VAL A 256 -11.84 -8.36 3.31
N VAL A 257 -12.76 -8.26 2.36
CA VAL A 257 -14.19 -8.03 2.59
C VAL A 257 -14.95 -9.33 2.35
N LYS A 258 -15.84 -9.70 3.27
CA LYS A 258 -16.67 -10.91 3.11
C LYS A 258 -17.68 -10.73 1.97
N THR A 259 -17.78 -11.70 1.07
CA THR A 259 -18.78 -11.69 -0.01
C THR A 259 -20.20 -11.67 0.52
N GLU A 260 -20.45 -12.33 1.67
CA GLU A 260 -21.74 -12.32 2.36
C GLU A 260 -22.16 -10.91 2.78
N SER A 261 -21.25 -10.12 3.31
CA SER A 261 -21.52 -8.72 3.68
C SER A 261 -21.85 -7.86 2.45
N LEU A 262 -21.11 -8.05 1.34
CA LEU A 262 -21.42 -7.36 0.09
C LEU A 262 -22.78 -7.75 -0.48
N LYS A 263 -23.16 -9.03 -0.43
CA LYS A 263 -24.50 -9.51 -0.83
C LYS A 263 -25.60 -8.91 0.06
N LYS A 264 -25.38 -8.89 1.38
CA LYS A 264 -26.33 -8.32 2.35
C LYS A 264 -26.65 -6.85 2.08
N TYR A 265 -25.65 -6.09 1.63
CA TYR A 265 -25.78 -4.65 1.38
C TYR A 265 -25.81 -4.32 -0.12
N GLU A 266 -26.26 -5.23 -0.96
CA GLU A 266 -26.25 -5.10 -2.42
C GLU A 266 -26.99 -3.84 -2.94
N LEU A 267 -28.08 -3.46 -2.30
CA LEU A 267 -28.89 -2.28 -2.65
C LEU A 267 -28.36 -0.98 -2.02
N ASN A 268 -27.36 -1.06 -1.20
CA ASN A 268 -26.71 0.06 -0.53
C ASN A 268 -25.30 0.27 -1.07
N LYS A 269 -24.65 1.32 -0.65
CA LYS A 269 -23.21 1.52 -0.87
C LYS A 269 -22.49 1.20 0.46
N PRO A 270 -21.97 -0.02 0.63
CA PRO A 270 -21.20 -0.35 1.83
C PRO A 270 -19.92 0.49 1.87
N VAL A 271 -19.64 1.06 3.03
CA VAL A 271 -18.53 2.00 3.25
C VAL A 271 -17.65 1.52 4.38
N LEU A 272 -16.36 1.68 4.23
CA LEU A 272 -15.37 1.53 5.29
C LEU A 272 -14.34 2.67 5.23
N ALA A 273 -13.70 2.95 6.34
CA ALA A 273 -12.56 3.87 6.39
C ALA A 273 -11.38 3.23 7.12
N ILE A 274 -10.18 3.58 6.67
CA ILE A 274 -8.90 3.05 7.15
C ILE A 274 -7.98 4.23 7.44
N THR A 275 -7.29 4.19 8.57
CA THR A 275 -6.27 5.18 8.94
C THR A 275 -4.94 4.52 9.26
N LEU A 276 -3.86 5.20 8.93
CA LEU A 276 -2.49 4.84 9.30
C LEU A 276 -2.13 5.52 10.62
N SER A 277 -1.40 4.82 11.49
CA SER A 277 -0.88 5.37 12.75
C SER A 277 0.50 4.80 13.11
N ASP A 278 1.17 5.45 14.03
CA ASP A 278 2.38 5.00 14.73
C ASP A 278 3.46 4.40 13.80
N PRO A 279 3.92 5.12 12.78
CA PRO A 279 5.01 4.64 11.97
C PRO A 279 6.29 4.58 12.82
N THR A 280 7.08 3.52 12.64
CA THR A 280 8.37 3.38 13.36
C THR A 280 9.44 4.32 12.82
N LYS A 281 9.26 4.88 11.63
CA LYS A 281 10.08 5.94 11.02
C LYS A 281 9.17 6.86 10.20
N HIS A 282 9.67 8.05 9.90
CA HIS A 282 9.05 9.07 9.03
C HIS A 282 7.77 9.68 9.60
N LEU A 283 7.16 10.56 8.89
CA LEU A 283 5.97 11.28 9.31
C LEU A 283 4.72 10.80 8.57
N LEU A 284 3.58 10.91 9.22
CA LEU A 284 2.28 10.75 8.56
C LEU A 284 1.84 12.07 7.93
N ASP A 285 1.40 12.02 6.70
CA ASP A 285 0.65 13.14 6.11
C ASP A 285 -0.69 13.28 6.86
N SER A 286 -0.87 14.39 7.55
CA SER A 286 -2.04 14.62 8.40
C SER A 286 -3.37 14.58 7.64
N VAL A 287 -3.37 14.91 6.34
CA VAL A 287 -4.54 14.95 5.47
C VAL A 287 -4.75 13.61 4.77
N LYS A 288 -3.65 12.96 4.36
CA LYS A 288 -3.70 11.75 3.50
C LYS A 288 -3.46 10.45 4.26
N ARG A 289 -3.44 10.46 5.59
CA ARG A 289 -3.29 9.25 6.40
C ARG A 289 -4.57 8.42 6.54
N THR A 290 -5.70 8.91 6.03
CA THR A 290 -6.99 8.23 6.10
C THR A 290 -7.62 8.16 4.72
N ILE A 291 -8.18 6.99 4.36
CA ILE A 291 -8.99 6.79 3.17
C ILE A 291 -10.39 6.32 3.55
N VAL A 292 -11.36 6.68 2.72
CA VAL A 292 -12.73 6.19 2.80
C VAL A 292 -13.09 5.49 1.50
N MET A 293 -13.60 4.28 1.59
CA MET A 293 -13.92 3.42 0.44
C MET A 293 -15.42 3.14 0.42
N ALA A 294 -16.12 3.69 -0.58
CA ALA A 294 -17.51 3.37 -0.86
C ALA A 294 -17.54 2.27 -1.93
N LEU A 295 -17.89 1.07 -1.52
CA LEU A 295 -17.81 -0.12 -2.36
C LEU A 295 -19.07 -0.25 -3.23
N ASP A 296 -18.91 -0.78 -4.44
CA ASP A 296 -20.01 -1.17 -5.32
C ASP A 296 -20.07 -2.71 -5.37
N PRO A 297 -21.00 -3.35 -4.65
CA PRO A 297 -21.08 -4.80 -4.62
C PRO A 297 -21.22 -5.43 -6.02
N SER A 298 -21.98 -4.79 -6.92
CA SER A 298 -22.20 -5.32 -8.28
C SER A 298 -20.91 -5.43 -9.08
N LYS A 299 -19.92 -4.57 -8.81
CA LYS A 299 -18.61 -4.60 -9.48
C LYS A 299 -17.60 -5.51 -8.77
N LEU A 300 -17.80 -5.78 -7.50
CA LEU A 300 -16.88 -6.55 -6.67
C LEU A 300 -17.17 -8.04 -6.64
N ILE A 301 -18.46 -8.42 -6.63
CA ILE A 301 -18.86 -9.83 -6.52
C ILE A 301 -19.43 -10.41 -7.82
N GLU A 302 -19.44 -9.64 -8.91
CA GLU A 302 -19.92 -10.11 -10.20
C GLU A 302 -18.84 -9.97 -11.27
N THR A 303 -18.70 -10.97 -12.11
CA THR A 303 -17.81 -10.97 -13.27
C THR A 303 -18.58 -11.50 -14.47
N ASP A 304 -18.65 -10.73 -15.55
CA ASP A 304 -19.21 -11.20 -16.80
C ASP A 304 -18.29 -12.24 -17.42
N ILE A 305 -18.80 -13.47 -17.52
CA ILE A 305 -18.09 -14.62 -18.08
C ILE A 305 -18.62 -15.04 -19.44
N THR A 306 -19.58 -14.33 -20.01
CA THR A 306 -20.24 -14.72 -21.25
C THR A 306 -19.23 -15.02 -22.37
N ASN A 307 -18.24 -14.15 -22.57
CA ASN A 307 -17.26 -14.28 -23.64
C ASN A 307 -16.01 -15.11 -23.26
N THR A 308 -16.00 -15.76 -22.09
CA THR A 308 -14.98 -16.77 -21.73
C THR A 308 -15.44 -18.19 -22.10
N ASN A 309 -16.57 -18.35 -22.79
CA ASN A 309 -17.05 -19.63 -23.30
C ASN A 309 -16.09 -20.20 -24.35
N ILE A 310 -16.06 -21.52 -24.46
CA ILE A 310 -15.29 -22.22 -25.50
C ILE A 310 -16.18 -22.65 -26.67
N ALA A 311 -17.48 -22.71 -26.46
CA ALA A 311 -18.46 -23.00 -27.50
C ALA A 311 -19.79 -22.32 -27.19
N TYR A 312 -20.45 -21.90 -28.26
CA TYR A 312 -21.77 -21.33 -28.26
C TYR A 312 -22.66 -22.10 -29.24
N THR A 313 -23.81 -22.53 -28.81
CA THR A 313 -24.78 -23.28 -29.64
C THR A 313 -26.19 -22.73 -29.46
N THR A 314 -27.01 -22.87 -30.50
CA THR A 314 -28.39 -22.42 -30.51
C THR A 314 -29.30 -23.49 -31.10
N GLN A 315 -30.54 -23.54 -30.64
CA GLN A 315 -31.56 -24.45 -31.21
C GLN A 315 -31.96 -24.04 -32.63
N TYR A 316 -32.15 -22.75 -32.82
CA TYR A 316 -32.54 -22.17 -34.10
C TYR A 316 -31.70 -20.94 -34.44
N GLU A 317 -31.40 -20.75 -35.70
CA GLU A 317 -30.60 -19.62 -36.19
C GLU A 317 -31.35 -18.77 -37.18
N ASN A 318 -31.15 -17.46 -37.15
CA ASN A 318 -31.57 -16.56 -38.22
C ASN A 318 -30.59 -16.64 -39.40
N THR A 319 -30.84 -17.56 -40.30
CA THR A 319 -30.00 -17.76 -41.48
C THR A 319 -30.28 -16.74 -42.58
N GLY A 320 -31.40 -15.97 -42.49
CA GLY A 320 -31.81 -15.00 -43.48
C GLY A 320 -31.14 -13.60 -43.35
N ASN A 321 -30.65 -13.28 -42.15
CA ASN A 321 -30.01 -11.99 -41.90
C ASN A 321 -28.85 -12.12 -40.90
N GLY A 322 -27.62 -12.09 -41.40
CA GLY A 322 -26.40 -12.18 -40.58
C GLY A 322 -26.20 -11.00 -39.62
N ASN A 323 -26.92 -9.88 -39.81
CA ASN A 323 -26.87 -8.74 -38.88
C ASN A 323 -27.79 -8.93 -37.66
N GLU A 324 -28.67 -9.95 -37.70
CA GLU A 324 -29.62 -10.27 -36.65
C GLU A 324 -29.53 -11.76 -36.24
N ASN A 325 -28.37 -12.39 -36.41
CA ASN A 325 -28.11 -13.79 -36.08
C ASN A 325 -27.79 -13.99 -34.60
N SER A 326 -27.75 -15.23 -34.13
CA SER A 326 -27.62 -15.57 -32.72
C SER A 326 -26.35 -15.06 -32.02
N PRO A 327 -25.17 -14.92 -32.65
CA PRO A 327 -24.01 -14.30 -32.02
C PRO A 327 -24.24 -12.87 -31.50
N LYS A 328 -25.29 -12.18 -32.01
CA LYS A 328 -25.65 -10.85 -31.51
C LYS A 328 -26.18 -10.84 -30.09
N LEU A 329 -26.59 -11.98 -29.56
CA LEU A 329 -26.99 -12.10 -28.15
C LEU A 329 -25.83 -12.01 -27.14
N ILE A 330 -24.59 -12.17 -27.60
CA ILE A 330 -23.41 -12.25 -26.73
C ILE A 330 -22.25 -11.41 -27.22
N ASP A 331 -22.47 -10.48 -28.19
CA ASP A 331 -21.37 -9.70 -28.78
C ASP A 331 -20.96 -8.47 -27.93
N ASN A 332 -21.60 -8.26 -26.79
CA ASN A 332 -21.39 -7.14 -25.89
C ASN A 332 -21.67 -5.77 -26.55
N ASN A 333 -22.62 -5.73 -27.46
CA ASN A 333 -23.04 -4.54 -28.18
C ASN A 333 -24.56 -4.37 -28.13
N PRO A 334 -25.13 -3.60 -27.22
CA PRO A 334 -26.58 -3.45 -27.07
C PRO A 334 -27.26 -2.81 -28.29
N ASN A 335 -26.50 -2.27 -29.25
CA ASN A 335 -27.03 -1.70 -30.49
C ASN A 335 -27.26 -2.74 -31.61
N THR A 336 -26.82 -3.97 -31.41
CA THR A 336 -27.14 -5.13 -32.25
C THR A 336 -28.24 -5.96 -31.59
N LYS A 337 -28.88 -6.86 -32.34
CA LYS A 337 -29.90 -7.75 -31.79
C LYS A 337 -29.94 -9.09 -32.52
N PHE A 338 -30.45 -10.07 -31.86
CA PHE A 338 -30.96 -11.29 -32.45
C PHE A 338 -32.45 -11.13 -32.78
N LEU A 339 -32.89 -11.66 -33.93
CA LEU A 339 -34.30 -11.74 -34.33
C LEU A 339 -34.59 -13.12 -34.91
N LEU A 340 -35.51 -13.85 -34.32
CA LEU A 340 -35.96 -15.15 -34.79
C LEU A 340 -37.44 -15.10 -35.15
N GLY A 341 -37.76 -15.24 -36.45
CA GLY A 341 -39.13 -15.39 -36.95
C GLY A 341 -39.64 -16.82 -36.76
N GLY A 342 -40.97 -17.00 -36.73
CA GLY A 342 -41.60 -18.30 -36.53
C GLY A 342 -41.34 -18.89 -35.14
N PHE A 343 -41.15 -18.01 -34.14
CA PHE A 343 -40.81 -18.41 -32.76
C PHE A 343 -41.95 -19.16 -32.08
N THR A 344 -41.61 -20.29 -31.51
CA THR A 344 -42.46 -21.05 -30.55
C THR A 344 -41.75 -21.20 -29.22
N SER A 345 -40.52 -21.61 -29.23
CA SER A 345 -39.57 -21.63 -28.12
C SER A 345 -38.16 -21.76 -28.70
N ALA A 346 -37.15 -21.27 -28.02
CA ALA A 346 -35.77 -21.42 -28.47
C ALA A 346 -34.79 -21.32 -27.29
N TRP A 347 -33.68 -22.06 -27.38
CA TRP A 347 -32.62 -21.99 -26.39
C TRP A 347 -31.27 -21.60 -27.00
N PHE A 348 -30.46 -20.98 -26.18
CA PHE A 348 -29.03 -20.65 -26.40
C PHE A 348 -28.20 -21.24 -25.28
N GLN A 349 -27.02 -21.75 -25.62
CA GLN A 349 -26.19 -22.49 -24.72
C GLN A 349 -24.73 -22.01 -24.81
N LEU A 350 -24.13 -21.75 -23.67
CA LEU A 350 -22.70 -21.54 -23.49
C LEU A 350 -22.06 -22.78 -22.91
N GLU A 351 -20.89 -23.17 -23.45
CA GLU A 351 -20.03 -24.20 -22.89
C GLU A 351 -18.73 -23.57 -22.40
N PHE A 352 -18.28 -23.92 -21.20
CA PHE A 352 -17.03 -23.45 -20.60
C PHE A 352 -16.01 -24.57 -20.52
N ALA A 353 -14.71 -24.23 -20.57
CA ALA A 353 -13.61 -25.21 -20.45
C ALA A 353 -13.65 -25.95 -19.11
N THR A 354 -14.03 -25.23 -18.03
CA THR A 354 -14.23 -25.77 -16.68
C THR A 354 -15.57 -25.30 -16.13
N PRO A 355 -16.19 -26.05 -15.21
CA PRO A 355 -17.42 -25.62 -14.57
C PRO A 355 -17.28 -24.24 -13.94
N GLN A 356 -18.25 -23.37 -14.17
CA GLN A 356 -18.34 -22.01 -13.65
C GLN A 356 -19.44 -21.91 -12.61
N PHE A 357 -19.22 -21.09 -11.59
CA PHE A 357 -20.21 -20.77 -10.58
C PHE A 357 -20.90 -19.46 -10.95
N THR A 358 -22.19 -19.48 -11.25
CA THR A 358 -22.97 -18.29 -11.64
C THR A 358 -24.10 -18.03 -10.68
N GLY A 359 -24.51 -16.79 -10.50
CA GLY A 359 -25.61 -16.40 -9.61
C GLY A 359 -26.39 -15.19 -10.12
N ALA A 360 -26.05 -14.71 -11.32
CA ALA A 360 -26.80 -13.64 -11.98
C ALA A 360 -26.64 -13.70 -13.50
N TYR A 361 -27.57 -13.05 -14.19
CA TYR A 361 -27.48 -12.81 -15.63
C TYR A 361 -28.21 -11.51 -16.00
N ILE A 362 -27.88 -10.94 -17.17
CA ILE A 362 -28.50 -9.73 -17.70
C ILE A 362 -29.19 -10.07 -19.01
N ILE A 363 -30.43 -9.60 -19.17
CA ILE A 363 -31.16 -9.57 -20.43
C ILE A 363 -31.31 -8.12 -20.85
N THR A 364 -30.91 -7.78 -22.09
CA THR A 364 -31.08 -6.44 -22.63
C THR A 364 -32.14 -6.48 -23.74
N SER A 365 -33.16 -5.62 -23.62
CA SER A 365 -34.20 -5.49 -24.64
C SER A 365 -33.64 -4.88 -25.94
N ALA A 366 -34.19 -5.25 -27.07
CA ALA A 366 -33.78 -4.72 -28.37
C ALA A 366 -34.20 -3.27 -28.59
N ASN A 367 -33.91 -2.74 -29.80
CA ASN A 367 -34.15 -1.35 -30.22
C ASN A 367 -35.61 -1.00 -30.43
N ASP A 368 -36.45 -1.95 -30.80
CA ASP A 368 -37.84 -1.73 -31.26
C ASP A 368 -38.81 -2.83 -30.75
N ALA A 369 -40.03 -2.84 -31.24
CA ALA A 369 -41.04 -3.89 -31.13
C ALA A 369 -41.11 -4.63 -29.76
N PRO A 370 -41.58 -3.95 -28.67
CA PRO A 370 -41.59 -4.53 -27.31
C PRO A 370 -42.43 -5.84 -27.18
N ASN A 371 -43.35 -6.07 -28.09
CA ASN A 371 -44.12 -7.30 -28.17
C ASN A 371 -43.27 -8.54 -28.53
N ARG A 372 -42.05 -8.34 -29.07
CA ARG A 372 -41.11 -9.41 -29.42
C ARG A 372 -40.12 -9.73 -28.28
N ASP A 373 -40.14 -8.95 -27.20
CA ASP A 373 -39.28 -9.21 -26.05
C ASP A 373 -39.60 -10.56 -25.37
N PRO A 374 -38.57 -11.22 -24.77
CA PRO A 374 -38.81 -12.45 -24.03
C PRO A 374 -39.71 -12.14 -22.82
N LYS A 375 -40.72 -13.04 -22.61
CA LYS A 375 -41.70 -12.90 -21.54
C LYS A 375 -41.57 -14.00 -20.49
N ASN A 376 -41.31 -15.24 -20.93
CA ASN A 376 -41.10 -16.38 -20.05
C ASN A 376 -39.83 -17.12 -20.48
N TRP A 377 -39.02 -17.51 -19.53
CA TRP A 377 -37.83 -18.30 -19.78
C TRP A 377 -37.34 -19.06 -18.55
N THR A 378 -36.47 -20.04 -18.78
CA THR A 378 -35.63 -20.66 -17.75
C THR A 378 -34.17 -20.41 -18.03
N LEU A 379 -33.35 -20.30 -16.95
CA LEU A 379 -31.91 -20.49 -17.00
C LEU A 379 -31.62 -21.88 -16.44
N GLU A 380 -30.82 -22.65 -17.17
CA GLU A 380 -30.53 -24.04 -16.82
C GLU A 380 -29.03 -24.29 -16.81
N GLY A 381 -28.56 -25.20 -15.93
CA GLY A 381 -27.18 -25.65 -15.82
C GLY A 381 -27.04 -27.14 -16.09
N SER A 382 -25.91 -27.54 -16.67
CA SER A 382 -25.59 -28.96 -16.92
C SER A 382 -24.07 -29.19 -16.88
N ASN A 383 -23.63 -30.38 -16.47
CA ASN A 383 -22.24 -30.77 -16.55
C ASN A 383 -21.91 -31.72 -17.70
N ASN A 384 -22.95 -32.29 -18.38
CA ASN A 384 -22.80 -33.21 -19.49
C ASN A 384 -23.50 -32.75 -20.79
N GLY A 385 -24.21 -31.60 -20.75
CA GLY A 385 -24.97 -31.07 -21.90
C GLY A 385 -26.25 -31.84 -22.24
N VAL A 386 -26.62 -32.83 -21.45
CA VAL A 386 -27.80 -33.72 -21.65
C VAL A 386 -28.80 -33.57 -20.52
N ASP A 387 -28.36 -33.71 -19.29
CA ASP A 387 -29.18 -33.58 -18.08
C ASP A 387 -29.10 -32.14 -17.58
N TRP A 388 -30.26 -31.48 -17.48
CA TRP A 388 -30.37 -30.07 -17.18
C TRP A 388 -31.07 -29.82 -15.85
N THR A 389 -30.50 -28.98 -15.03
CA THR A 389 -31.07 -28.46 -13.79
C THR A 389 -31.56 -27.05 -14.01
N THR A 390 -32.83 -26.78 -13.73
CA THR A 390 -33.39 -25.42 -13.77
C THR A 390 -32.83 -24.62 -12.59
N LEU A 391 -32.16 -23.54 -12.87
CA LEU A 391 -31.52 -22.63 -11.90
C LEU A 391 -32.41 -21.43 -11.59
N ASP A 392 -33.11 -20.92 -12.60
CA ASP A 392 -33.99 -19.77 -12.46
C ASP A 392 -35.17 -19.89 -13.45
N THR A 393 -36.35 -19.40 -13.03
CA THR A 393 -37.56 -19.36 -13.85
C THR A 393 -38.18 -17.98 -13.78
N ARG A 394 -38.37 -17.34 -14.93
CA ARG A 394 -39.01 -16.02 -15.05
C ARG A 394 -40.29 -16.13 -15.88
N THR A 395 -41.37 -15.52 -15.37
CA THR A 395 -42.66 -15.49 -16.03
C THR A 395 -43.19 -14.06 -16.05
N ASN A 396 -43.98 -13.75 -17.09
CA ASN A 396 -44.65 -12.44 -17.26
C ASN A 396 -43.72 -11.24 -17.17
N GLN A 397 -42.49 -11.37 -17.68
CA GLN A 397 -41.51 -10.26 -17.68
C GLN A 397 -41.87 -9.26 -18.75
N THR A 398 -41.51 -7.98 -18.50
CA THR A 398 -41.65 -6.84 -19.41
C THR A 398 -40.46 -5.92 -19.28
N PHE A 399 -40.10 -5.23 -20.39
CA PHE A 399 -39.03 -4.26 -20.43
C PHE A 399 -39.61 -2.85 -20.61
N GLY A 400 -39.44 -1.99 -19.60
CA GLY A 400 -40.04 -0.66 -19.53
C GLY A 400 -39.52 0.34 -20.58
N SER A 401 -38.37 0.06 -21.20
CA SER A 401 -37.78 0.85 -22.29
C SER A 401 -36.98 -0.03 -23.24
N ARG A 402 -36.53 0.58 -24.36
CA ARG A 402 -35.64 -0.09 -25.31
C ARG A 402 -34.18 0.02 -24.83
N PHE A 403 -33.35 -0.93 -25.27
CA PHE A 403 -31.96 -1.05 -24.87
C PHE A 403 -31.79 -1.15 -23.35
N LEU A 404 -32.80 -1.64 -22.63
CA LEU A 404 -32.83 -1.73 -21.18
C LEU A 404 -32.15 -3.02 -20.72
N PRO A 405 -30.99 -2.94 -20.06
CA PRO A 405 -30.42 -4.08 -19.36
C PRO A 405 -31.19 -4.33 -18.04
N VAL A 406 -31.69 -5.52 -17.87
CA VAL A 406 -32.33 -5.99 -16.63
C VAL A 406 -31.53 -7.13 -16.06
N LYS A 407 -31.03 -6.97 -14.82
CA LYS A 407 -30.30 -7.99 -14.10
C LYS A 407 -31.26 -8.88 -13.30
N TYR A 408 -31.05 -10.18 -13.41
CA TYR A 408 -31.74 -11.21 -12.67
C TYR A 408 -30.74 -11.96 -11.78
N THR A 409 -31.04 -12.08 -10.50
CA THR A 409 -30.24 -12.87 -9.54
C THR A 409 -30.98 -14.14 -9.16
N PHE A 410 -30.24 -15.19 -8.90
CA PHE A 410 -30.76 -16.48 -8.49
C PHE A 410 -29.81 -17.17 -7.50
N SER A 411 -30.36 -18.11 -6.74
CA SER A 411 -29.54 -18.94 -5.84
C SER A 411 -28.99 -20.12 -6.63
N ASN A 412 -27.69 -20.30 -6.60
CA ASN A 412 -27.02 -21.45 -7.19
C ASN A 412 -25.98 -21.99 -6.19
N GLN A 413 -25.92 -23.32 -6.05
CA GLN A 413 -25.00 -23.98 -5.12
C GLN A 413 -23.97 -24.86 -5.83
N GLU A 414 -24.06 -24.97 -7.16
CA GLU A 414 -23.21 -25.84 -7.96
C GLU A 414 -22.60 -25.10 -9.14
N ALA A 415 -21.40 -25.53 -9.55
CA ALA A 415 -20.75 -25.04 -10.75
C ALA A 415 -21.13 -25.96 -11.94
N TYR A 416 -21.47 -25.33 -13.06
CA TYR A 416 -21.84 -26.05 -14.28
C TYR A 416 -20.90 -25.73 -15.42
N LYS A 417 -20.68 -26.74 -16.28
CA LYS A 417 -19.90 -26.59 -17.52
C LYS A 417 -20.70 -25.93 -18.64
N PHE A 418 -22.04 -26.19 -18.64
CA PHE A 418 -22.97 -25.65 -19.63
C PHE A 418 -24.03 -24.82 -18.95
N TYR A 419 -24.38 -23.69 -19.57
CA TYR A 419 -25.50 -22.84 -19.18
C TYR A 419 -26.39 -22.62 -20.38
N ARG A 420 -27.71 -22.80 -20.20
CA ARG A 420 -28.71 -22.67 -21.25
C ARG A 420 -29.77 -21.64 -20.85
N TYR A 421 -29.98 -20.66 -21.69
CA TYR A 421 -31.07 -19.70 -21.63
C TYR A 421 -32.18 -20.19 -22.57
N TYR A 422 -33.29 -20.59 -22.03
CA TYR A 422 -34.41 -21.21 -22.76
C TYR A 422 -35.64 -20.32 -22.69
N VAL A 423 -35.96 -19.62 -23.80
CA VAL A 423 -37.11 -18.73 -23.92
C VAL A 423 -38.31 -19.54 -24.39
N THR A 424 -39.41 -19.51 -23.61
CA THR A 424 -40.61 -20.28 -23.82
C THR A 424 -41.82 -19.45 -24.23
N ALA A 425 -41.77 -18.11 -24.03
CA ALA A 425 -42.82 -17.19 -24.50
C ALA A 425 -42.23 -15.80 -24.73
N ILE A 426 -42.85 -15.06 -25.66
CA ILE A 426 -42.62 -13.63 -25.96
C ILE A 426 -43.84 -12.80 -25.60
N GLY A 427 -43.77 -11.49 -25.70
CA GLY A 427 -44.87 -10.56 -25.45
C GLY A 427 -46.11 -10.90 -26.28
N SER A 428 -46.01 -10.95 -27.61
CA SER A 428 -47.02 -11.40 -28.55
C SER A 428 -46.45 -11.53 -29.97
N GLY A 429 -47.19 -12.23 -30.85
CA GLY A 429 -46.76 -12.48 -32.23
C GLY A 429 -45.91 -13.74 -32.34
N ASP A 430 -45.16 -13.86 -33.42
CA ASP A 430 -44.37 -15.04 -33.79
C ASP A 430 -42.88 -14.76 -34.02
N ALA A 431 -42.41 -13.63 -33.57
CA ALA A 431 -41.00 -13.27 -33.70
C ALA A 431 -40.42 -12.86 -32.36
N TRP A 432 -39.31 -13.52 -31.93
CA TRP A 432 -38.55 -13.13 -30.77
C TRP A 432 -37.35 -12.25 -31.15
N GLN A 433 -37.13 -11.21 -30.37
CA GLN A 433 -35.89 -10.39 -30.46
C GLN A 433 -35.31 -10.09 -29.12
N GLN A 434 -33.98 -9.87 -29.08
CA GLN A 434 -33.23 -9.49 -27.88
C GLN A 434 -31.88 -8.91 -28.29
N ALA A 435 -31.39 -7.89 -27.57
CA ALA A 435 -30.07 -7.35 -27.81
C ALA A 435 -28.97 -8.20 -27.16
N GLU A 436 -29.03 -8.42 -25.85
CA GLU A 436 -27.97 -9.13 -25.12
C GLU A 436 -28.51 -10.13 -24.12
N TRP A 437 -27.75 -11.22 -23.95
CA TRP A 437 -27.76 -12.12 -22.80
C TRP A 437 -26.36 -12.21 -22.24
N ARG A 438 -26.17 -11.75 -20.98
CA ARG A 438 -24.88 -11.76 -20.28
C ARG A 438 -24.98 -12.66 -19.06
N LEU A 439 -24.02 -13.59 -18.89
CA LEU A 439 -23.96 -14.51 -17.77
C LEU A 439 -22.89 -14.03 -16.79
N LEU A 440 -23.27 -13.89 -15.52
CA LEU A 440 -22.41 -13.33 -14.50
C LEU A 440 -21.99 -14.42 -13.50
N LYS A 441 -20.68 -14.56 -13.31
CA LYS A 441 -20.13 -15.27 -12.16
C LYS A 441 -20.44 -14.46 -10.92
N ARG A 442 -21.01 -15.15 -9.92
CA ARG A 442 -21.33 -14.58 -8.62
C ARG A 442 -21.19 -15.68 -7.57
N PRO A 443 -20.26 -15.55 -6.58
CA PRO A 443 -19.99 -16.54 -5.55
C PRO A 443 -21.17 -16.73 -4.59
#